data_de99a9c20c1025c48744ea867906d874
#
_entry.id   de99a9c20c1025c48744ea867906d874
#
_cell.length_a   1.000
_cell.length_b   1.000
_cell.length_c   1.000
_cell.angle_alpha   90.00
_cell.angle_beta   90.00
_cell.angle_gamma   90.00
#
_symmetry.space_group_name_H-M   'P 1'
#
loop_
_entity.id
_entity.type
_entity.pdbx_description
1 polymer ?
#
loop_
_entity_poly.entity_id
_entity_poly.type
_entity_poly.pdbx_seq_one_letter_code
_entity_poly.pdbx_strand_id
1 'polypeptide(L)'
;MSTINIAIIGLGRLGMCHAEHIASMSEVRLKAAFALDDEQLDSAHSRFGAKAYKDWQMMINQENLDAIIIASPTAFHPEMTIYAMAHGLNVFCEKPMGIDIREIEQMVATIRSRPEQIFQLGFMRRFDPSYQEAKRMVKAGELGDILYIRGYGIDPFKNLKSFVKYAAANDSGGIFLDMGIHDIDLVRWIVGKEPVEVYAVGNSLAVPELQEIGEFETGVANLRFAHDMVATLVAGRTAAHGNHVEFEIMGSKGWIRVGQEAAPYYTTLFTGKGIVRPCMQSFSERFTEAFRAELQAFIHAVRAGKPHTLAAEVEDGLAASKIARACQLSAKYHQIVKL
;
A
#
# COMPACT_ATOMS: atom_id res chain seq x y z
N MET A 1 1.26 -7.70 30.91
CA MET A 1 2.00 -6.84 29.94
C MET A 1 1.25 -5.54 29.82
N SER A 2 1.94 -4.40 29.68
CA SER A 2 1.29 -3.08 29.50
C SER A 2 0.53 -3.03 28.17
N THR A 3 -0.61 -2.37 28.17
CA THR A 3 -1.39 -2.08 26.96
C THR A 3 -0.67 -1.02 26.13
N ILE A 4 -0.56 -1.21 24.83
CA ILE A 4 0.01 -0.23 23.90
C ILE A 4 -1.08 0.80 23.56
N ASN A 5 -0.82 2.08 23.81
CA ASN A 5 -1.69 3.19 23.47
C ASN A 5 -1.36 3.69 22.07
N ILE A 6 -2.34 3.62 21.16
CA ILE A 6 -2.18 4.05 19.76
C ILE A 6 -3.16 5.17 19.44
N ALA A 7 -2.72 6.09 18.57
CA ALA A 7 -3.60 7.02 17.90
C ALA A 7 -3.61 6.77 16.39
N ILE A 8 -4.69 7.23 15.72
CA ILE A 8 -4.81 7.19 14.26
C ILE A 8 -4.97 8.60 13.71
N ILE A 9 -4.19 8.95 12.70
CA ILE A 9 -4.35 10.15 11.89
C ILE A 9 -5.02 9.78 10.57
N GLY A 10 -6.24 10.27 10.35
CA GLY A 10 -7.05 9.97 9.17
C GLY A 10 -8.01 8.81 9.40
N LEU A 11 -9.30 9.08 9.31
CA LEU A 11 -10.39 8.13 9.49
C LEU A 11 -11.18 7.90 8.19
N GLY A 12 -10.50 8.02 7.06
CA GLY A 12 -11.03 7.59 5.77
C GLY A 12 -11.24 6.06 5.72
N ARG A 13 -11.58 5.54 4.56
CA ARG A 13 -11.85 4.10 4.36
C ARG A 13 -10.79 3.19 4.99
N LEU A 14 -9.50 3.50 4.78
CA LEU A 14 -8.41 2.67 5.28
C LEU A 14 -8.12 2.90 6.76
N GLY A 15 -8.18 4.15 7.24
CA GLY A 15 -8.03 4.45 8.66
C GLY A 15 -9.10 3.80 9.53
N MET A 16 -10.35 3.75 9.07
CA MET A 16 -11.42 2.99 9.76
C MET A 16 -11.17 1.49 9.76
N CYS A 17 -10.66 0.93 8.66
CA CYS A 17 -10.23 -0.47 8.60
C CYS A 17 -9.14 -0.78 9.64
N HIS A 18 -8.13 0.08 9.76
CA HIS A 18 -7.10 -0.04 10.79
C HIS A 18 -7.65 0.11 12.20
N ALA A 19 -8.58 1.05 12.43
CA ALA A 19 -9.23 1.21 13.73
C ALA A 19 -9.99 -0.05 14.15
N GLU A 20 -10.70 -0.70 13.23
CA GLU A 20 -11.39 -1.98 13.46
C GLU A 20 -10.42 -3.10 13.83
N HIS A 21 -9.33 -3.25 13.09
CA HIS A 21 -8.31 -4.25 13.39
C HIS A 21 -7.66 -4.02 14.76
N ILE A 22 -7.28 -2.77 15.08
CA ILE A 22 -6.70 -2.43 16.39
C ILE A 22 -7.68 -2.70 17.52
N ALA A 23 -8.93 -2.30 17.38
CA ALA A 23 -9.96 -2.52 18.41
C ALA A 23 -10.22 -4.01 18.67
N SER A 24 -9.88 -4.91 17.72
CA SER A 24 -9.96 -6.35 17.88
C SER A 24 -8.79 -6.98 18.66
N MET A 25 -7.71 -6.20 18.92
CA MET A 25 -6.51 -6.68 19.61
C MET A 25 -6.57 -6.34 21.10
N SER A 26 -6.61 -7.35 21.96
CA SER A 26 -6.74 -7.15 23.42
C SER A 26 -5.57 -6.42 24.08
N GLU A 27 -4.43 -6.45 23.44
CA GLU A 27 -3.19 -5.83 23.93
C GLU A 27 -2.99 -4.38 23.49
N VAL A 28 -3.89 -3.82 22.71
CA VAL A 28 -3.81 -2.47 22.16
C VAL A 28 -5.03 -1.66 22.57
N ARG A 29 -4.85 -0.38 22.77
CA ARG A 29 -5.93 0.57 22.99
C ARG A 29 -5.86 1.69 21.94
N LEU A 30 -6.91 1.83 21.14
CA LEU A 30 -7.10 3.02 20.32
C LEU A 30 -7.49 4.19 21.23
N LYS A 31 -6.52 5.02 21.60
CA LYS A 31 -6.68 6.06 22.59
C LYS A 31 -7.28 7.34 22.02
N ALA A 32 -6.83 7.73 20.81
CA ALA A 32 -7.24 8.95 20.15
C ALA A 32 -7.28 8.79 18.63
N ALA A 33 -8.04 9.65 17.98
CA ALA A 33 -8.14 9.70 16.53
C ALA A 33 -8.29 11.14 16.05
N PHE A 34 -7.66 11.43 14.91
CA PHE A 34 -7.79 12.71 14.21
C PHE A 34 -8.48 12.52 12.87
N ALA A 35 -9.45 13.38 12.58
CA ALA A 35 -10.06 13.58 11.28
C ALA A 35 -10.62 14.99 11.15
N LEU A 36 -10.76 15.47 9.90
CA LEU A 36 -11.42 16.75 9.62
C LEU A 36 -12.95 16.63 9.66
N ASP A 37 -13.48 15.45 9.43
CA ASP A 37 -14.90 15.13 9.37
C ASP A 37 -15.43 14.73 10.76
N ASP A 38 -16.53 15.36 11.20
CA ASP A 38 -17.13 15.09 12.52
C ASP A 38 -17.79 13.71 12.57
N GLU A 39 -18.45 13.26 11.50
CA GLU A 39 -19.10 11.95 11.46
C GLU A 39 -18.10 10.81 11.62
N GLN A 40 -16.91 10.97 11.02
CA GLN A 40 -15.81 10.00 11.18
C GLN A 40 -15.31 9.96 12.63
N LEU A 41 -15.16 11.10 13.29
CA LEU A 41 -14.74 11.17 14.68
C LEU A 41 -15.79 10.60 15.64
N ASP A 42 -17.06 10.92 15.43
CA ASP A 42 -18.18 10.39 16.22
C ASP A 42 -18.28 8.86 16.05
N SER A 43 -18.08 8.35 14.83
CA SER A 43 -18.02 6.93 14.57
C SER A 43 -16.86 6.26 15.32
N ALA A 44 -15.66 6.84 15.28
CA ALA A 44 -14.50 6.29 15.98
C ALA A 44 -14.69 6.34 17.51
N HIS A 45 -15.27 7.42 18.01
CA HIS A 45 -15.57 7.53 19.44
C HIS A 45 -16.62 6.50 19.90
N SER A 46 -17.74 6.40 19.20
CA SER A 46 -18.84 5.50 19.58
C SER A 46 -18.49 4.02 19.46
N ARG A 47 -17.70 3.65 18.44
CA ARG A 47 -17.35 2.25 18.18
C ARG A 47 -16.13 1.77 18.96
N PHE A 48 -15.14 2.62 19.20
CA PHE A 48 -13.84 2.23 19.73
C PHE A 48 -13.45 3.00 21.00
N GLY A 49 -14.22 3.99 21.43
CA GLY A 49 -13.91 4.83 22.59
C GLY A 49 -12.72 5.78 22.37
N ALA A 50 -12.33 6.00 21.11
CA ALA A 50 -11.23 6.90 20.77
C ALA A 50 -11.61 8.37 21.09
N LYS A 51 -10.67 9.11 21.70
CA LYS A 51 -10.85 10.55 21.93
C LYS A 51 -10.67 11.31 20.61
N ALA A 52 -11.62 12.15 20.27
CA ALA A 52 -11.67 12.91 19.03
C ALA A 52 -10.77 14.14 19.06
N TYR A 53 -10.04 14.37 17.97
CA TYR A 53 -9.19 15.55 17.78
C TYR A 53 -9.39 16.16 16.39
N LYS A 54 -9.39 17.51 16.32
CA LYS A 54 -9.40 18.30 15.08
C LYS A 54 -8.01 18.85 14.72
N ASP A 55 -7.04 18.60 15.58
CA ASP A 55 -5.63 18.96 15.39
C ASP A 55 -4.77 17.76 15.81
N TRP A 56 -4.04 17.21 14.85
CA TRP A 56 -3.23 16.01 15.06
C TRP A 56 -1.96 16.28 15.86
N GLN A 57 -1.40 17.50 15.80
CA GLN A 57 -0.27 17.91 16.63
C GLN A 57 -0.69 18.04 18.09
N MET A 58 -1.85 18.67 18.33
CA MET A 58 -2.43 18.75 19.67
C MET A 58 -2.69 17.34 20.23
N MET A 59 -3.19 16.40 19.40
CA MET A 59 -3.40 15.01 19.81
C MET A 59 -2.08 14.36 20.26
N ILE A 60 -1.01 14.48 19.48
CA ILE A 60 0.31 13.93 19.82
C ILE A 60 0.86 14.55 21.11
N ASN A 61 0.71 15.86 21.28
CA ASN A 61 1.24 16.59 22.42
C ASN A 61 0.50 16.32 23.74
N GLN A 62 -0.80 16.02 23.68
CA GLN A 62 -1.64 15.86 24.86
C GLN A 62 -1.82 14.43 25.34
N GLU A 63 -1.71 13.46 24.40
CA GLU A 63 -1.97 12.06 24.73
C GLU A 63 -0.68 11.30 25.03
N ASN A 64 -0.73 10.44 26.05
CA ASN A 64 0.37 9.50 26.30
C ASN A 64 0.23 8.32 25.34
N LEU A 65 1.00 8.34 24.25
CA LEU A 65 0.97 7.38 23.14
C LEU A 65 2.30 6.60 23.08
N ASP A 66 2.21 5.35 22.68
CA ASP A 66 3.36 4.49 22.38
C ASP A 66 3.62 4.44 20.86
N ALA A 67 2.57 4.58 20.06
CA ALA A 67 2.64 4.51 18.62
C ALA A 67 1.52 5.29 17.94
N ILE A 68 1.71 5.54 16.64
CA ILE A 68 0.71 6.22 15.80
C ILE A 68 0.58 5.51 14.46
N ILE A 69 -0.65 5.48 13.94
CA ILE A 69 -0.97 5.06 12.57
C ILE A 69 -1.29 6.28 11.75
N ILE A 70 -0.62 6.45 10.62
CA ILE A 70 -0.84 7.53 9.67
C ILE A 70 -1.53 6.95 8.44
N ALA A 71 -2.81 7.29 8.25
CA ALA A 71 -3.67 6.89 7.14
C ALA A 71 -4.38 8.12 6.53
N SER A 72 -3.71 9.25 6.55
CA SER A 72 -4.09 10.54 5.96
C SER A 72 -3.90 10.54 4.43
N PRO A 73 -4.27 11.60 3.70
CA PRO A 73 -3.83 11.78 2.33
C PRO A 73 -2.30 11.79 2.21
N THR A 74 -1.79 11.18 1.14
CA THR A 74 -0.36 10.88 0.92
C THR A 74 0.59 12.08 1.09
N ALA A 75 0.15 13.26 0.65
CA ALA A 75 0.97 14.49 0.74
C ALA A 75 1.40 14.85 2.17
N PHE A 76 0.65 14.40 3.18
CA PHE A 76 0.92 14.71 4.59
C PHE A 76 1.73 13.63 5.32
N HIS A 77 1.97 12.48 4.71
CA HIS A 77 2.70 11.38 5.34
C HIS A 77 4.11 11.78 5.82
N PRO A 78 4.94 12.50 5.02
CA PRO A 78 6.27 12.90 5.47
C PRO A 78 6.24 13.80 6.71
N GLU A 79 5.46 14.88 6.68
CA GLU A 79 5.36 15.82 7.80
C GLU A 79 4.89 15.13 9.08
N MET A 80 3.81 14.35 8.99
CA MET A 80 3.23 13.66 10.14
C MET A 80 4.17 12.62 10.72
N THR A 81 4.88 11.87 9.86
CA THR A 81 5.88 10.88 10.31
C THR A 81 7.06 11.55 11.01
N ILE A 82 7.63 12.60 10.41
CA ILE A 82 8.75 13.35 10.97
C ILE A 82 8.37 13.91 12.34
N TYR A 83 7.19 14.50 12.45
CA TYR A 83 6.70 15.07 13.70
C TYR A 83 6.48 14.00 14.78
N ALA A 84 5.80 12.91 14.44
CA ALA A 84 5.53 11.82 15.37
C ALA A 84 6.83 11.19 15.91
N MET A 85 7.80 10.93 15.03
CA MET A 85 9.09 10.40 15.45
C MET A 85 9.91 11.40 16.29
N ALA A 86 9.80 12.69 16.01
CA ALA A 86 10.43 13.72 16.84
C ALA A 86 9.87 13.75 18.28
N HIS A 87 8.62 13.26 18.46
CA HIS A 87 7.98 13.12 19.77
C HIS A 87 8.15 11.73 20.41
N GLY A 88 9.06 10.90 19.89
CA GLY A 88 9.37 9.61 20.48
C GLY A 88 8.41 8.47 20.12
N LEU A 89 7.47 8.68 19.18
CA LEU A 89 6.47 7.68 18.83
C LEU A 89 7.01 6.66 17.81
N ASN A 90 6.58 5.42 17.96
CA ASN A 90 6.67 4.42 16.91
C ASN A 90 5.61 4.71 15.83
N VAL A 91 5.95 4.51 14.57
CA VAL A 91 5.10 4.95 13.45
C VAL A 91 4.79 3.80 12.49
N PHE A 92 3.52 3.55 12.29
CA PHE A 92 3.01 2.86 11.11
C PHE A 92 2.50 3.92 10.13
N CYS A 93 3.04 3.94 8.93
CA CYS A 93 2.62 4.87 7.89
C CYS A 93 2.06 4.11 6.70
N GLU A 94 0.87 4.47 6.22
CA GLU A 94 0.33 3.93 4.99
C GLU A 94 1.19 4.30 3.78
N LYS A 95 1.14 3.42 2.78
CA LYS A 95 1.75 3.68 1.48
C LYS A 95 0.93 4.74 0.70
N PRO A 96 1.57 5.44 -0.25
CA PRO A 96 3.01 5.65 -0.43
C PRO A 96 3.60 6.55 0.65
N MET A 97 4.92 6.57 0.79
CA MET A 97 5.60 7.38 1.81
C MET A 97 5.34 8.87 1.69
N GLY A 98 5.04 9.35 0.48
CA GLY A 98 4.82 10.75 0.12
C GLY A 98 4.77 10.90 -1.38
N ILE A 99 4.64 12.16 -1.87
CA ILE A 99 4.59 12.50 -3.29
C ILE A 99 5.91 13.08 -3.77
N ASP A 100 6.47 14.04 -3.04
CA ASP A 100 7.77 14.65 -3.37
C ASP A 100 8.93 13.79 -2.83
N ILE A 101 9.84 13.40 -3.72
CA ILE A 101 11.00 12.56 -3.37
C ILE A 101 11.90 13.23 -2.32
N ARG A 102 12.02 14.56 -2.33
CA ARG A 102 12.86 15.29 -1.37
C ARG A 102 12.25 15.24 0.03
N GLU A 103 10.93 15.34 0.16
CA GLU A 103 10.23 15.17 1.43
C GLU A 103 10.35 13.73 1.96
N ILE A 104 10.25 12.74 1.06
CA ILE A 104 10.49 11.33 1.39
C ILE A 104 11.93 11.13 1.87
N GLU A 105 12.93 11.73 1.22
CA GLU A 105 14.34 11.65 1.63
C GLU A 105 14.58 12.30 3.00
N GLN A 106 13.90 13.40 3.33
CA GLN A 106 13.92 13.99 4.68
C GLN A 106 13.29 13.06 5.72
N MET A 107 12.15 12.46 5.39
CA MET A 107 11.50 11.44 6.23
C MET A 107 12.44 10.26 6.49
N VAL A 108 13.09 9.72 5.45
CA VAL A 108 14.10 8.65 5.55
C VAL A 108 15.25 9.04 6.48
N ALA A 109 15.81 10.25 6.32
CA ALA A 109 16.86 10.75 7.18
C ALA A 109 16.43 10.83 8.65
N THR A 110 15.19 11.27 8.89
CA THR A 110 14.61 11.32 10.23
C THR A 110 14.48 9.93 10.85
N ILE A 111 13.95 8.96 10.12
CA ILE A 111 13.77 7.59 10.57
C ILE A 111 15.13 6.96 10.90
N ARG A 112 16.13 7.10 10.02
CA ARG A 112 17.50 6.59 10.23
C ARG A 112 18.20 7.19 11.46
N SER A 113 17.86 8.44 11.81
CA SER A 113 18.44 9.08 13.00
C SER A 113 17.84 8.59 14.32
N ARG A 114 16.83 7.71 14.28
CA ARG A 114 16.11 7.21 15.45
C ARG A 114 15.96 5.67 15.40
N PRO A 115 17.06 4.93 15.42
CA PRO A 115 17.06 3.48 15.25
C PRO A 115 16.36 2.71 16.38
N GLU A 116 16.11 3.36 17.51
CA GLU A 116 15.36 2.82 18.65
C GLU A 116 13.85 2.85 18.46
N GLN A 117 13.36 3.66 17.53
CA GLN A 117 11.94 3.74 17.21
C GLN A 117 11.59 2.82 16.06
N ILE A 118 10.41 2.21 16.14
CA ILE A 118 9.90 1.37 15.05
C ILE A 118 9.20 2.23 14.01
N PHE A 119 9.65 2.11 12.78
CA PHE A 119 8.92 2.56 11.60
C PHE A 119 8.52 1.36 10.76
N GLN A 120 7.26 1.31 10.30
CA GLN A 120 6.78 0.31 9.36
C GLN A 120 5.93 0.99 8.28
N LEU A 121 6.24 0.72 7.02
CA LEU A 121 5.44 1.18 5.88
C LEU A 121 4.38 0.15 5.52
N GLY A 122 3.16 0.60 5.22
CA GLY A 122 1.98 -0.20 4.93
C GLY A 122 2.01 -0.92 3.57
N PHE A 123 2.95 -1.83 3.36
CA PHE A 123 2.96 -2.74 2.22
C PHE A 123 2.33 -4.09 2.57
N MET A 124 1.00 -4.07 2.82
CA MET A 124 0.24 -5.20 3.32
C MET A 124 0.39 -6.47 2.48
N ARG A 125 0.66 -6.39 1.17
CA ARG A 125 0.82 -7.58 0.32
C ARG A 125 1.98 -8.48 0.76
N ARG A 126 3.01 -7.94 1.43
CA ARG A 126 4.09 -8.73 2.04
C ARG A 126 3.59 -9.66 3.15
N PHE A 127 2.44 -9.36 3.75
CA PHE A 127 1.81 -10.11 4.83
C PHE A 127 0.73 -11.09 4.33
N ASP A 128 0.42 -11.09 3.03
CA ASP A 128 -0.47 -12.09 2.42
C ASP A 128 0.25 -13.43 2.27
N PRO A 129 -0.32 -14.54 2.78
CA PRO A 129 0.34 -15.86 2.75
C PRO A 129 0.70 -16.34 1.34
N SER A 130 -0.08 -15.98 0.31
CA SER A 130 0.17 -16.40 -1.07
C SER A 130 1.44 -15.74 -1.65
N TYR A 131 1.67 -14.46 -1.34
CA TYR A 131 2.90 -13.78 -1.75
C TYR A 131 4.12 -14.25 -0.94
N GLN A 132 3.93 -14.58 0.35
CA GLN A 132 4.99 -15.16 1.17
C GLN A 132 5.43 -16.52 0.60
N GLU A 133 4.47 -17.38 0.23
CA GLU A 133 4.76 -18.67 -0.38
C GLU A 133 5.46 -18.51 -1.73
N ALA A 134 5.00 -17.57 -2.57
CA ALA A 134 5.67 -17.25 -3.84
C ALA A 134 7.14 -16.83 -3.61
N LYS A 135 7.40 -15.95 -2.65
CA LYS A 135 8.76 -15.55 -2.26
C LYS A 135 9.59 -16.73 -1.75
N ARG A 136 9.01 -17.59 -0.91
CA ARG A 136 9.67 -18.80 -0.40
C ARG A 136 10.13 -19.70 -1.55
N MET A 137 9.24 -19.96 -2.52
CA MET A 137 9.53 -20.81 -3.67
C MET A 137 10.62 -20.21 -4.56
N VAL A 138 10.59 -18.90 -4.81
CA VAL A 138 11.65 -18.20 -5.56
C VAL A 138 12.98 -18.31 -4.82
N LYS A 139 12.99 -18.03 -3.51
CA LYS A 139 14.20 -18.12 -2.67
C LYS A 139 14.77 -19.55 -2.60
N ALA A 140 13.90 -20.56 -2.61
CA ALA A 140 14.31 -21.98 -2.63
C ALA A 140 14.83 -22.44 -4.01
N GLY A 141 14.75 -21.60 -5.05
CA GLY A 141 15.19 -21.95 -6.41
C GLY A 141 14.27 -22.92 -7.14
N GLU A 142 13.05 -23.12 -6.66
CA GLU A 142 12.06 -24.04 -7.25
C GLU A 142 11.66 -23.62 -8.67
N LEU A 143 11.72 -22.32 -8.98
CA LEU A 143 11.42 -21.78 -10.31
C LEU A 143 12.66 -21.68 -11.23
N GLY A 144 13.86 -21.96 -10.72
CA GLY A 144 15.11 -21.71 -11.44
C GLY A 144 15.40 -20.21 -11.60
N ASP A 145 15.95 -19.80 -12.74
CA ASP A 145 16.17 -18.39 -13.06
C ASP A 145 14.85 -17.71 -13.35
N ILE A 146 14.58 -16.57 -12.71
CA ILE A 146 13.38 -15.80 -12.96
C ILE A 146 13.56 -15.01 -14.26
N LEU A 147 12.65 -15.25 -15.21
CA LEU A 147 12.71 -14.71 -16.56
C LEU A 147 11.78 -13.52 -16.73
N TYR A 148 10.55 -13.65 -16.22
CA TYR A 148 9.49 -12.67 -16.40
C TYR A 148 8.55 -12.61 -15.20
N ILE A 149 8.09 -11.42 -14.88
CA ILE A 149 7.04 -11.18 -13.86
C ILE A 149 5.94 -10.32 -14.48
N ARG A 150 4.69 -10.64 -14.14
CA ARG A 150 3.54 -9.83 -14.50
C ARG A 150 2.68 -9.55 -13.27
N GLY A 151 2.36 -8.26 -13.05
CA GLY A 151 1.48 -7.82 -11.98
C GLY A 151 0.28 -7.06 -12.50
N TYR A 152 -0.89 -7.29 -11.91
CA TYR A 152 -2.11 -6.51 -12.10
C TYR A 152 -2.61 -6.01 -10.75
N GLY A 153 -2.81 -4.69 -10.66
CA GLY A 153 -3.50 -4.03 -9.57
C GLY A 153 -4.58 -3.11 -10.15
N ILE A 154 -5.82 -3.61 -10.30
CA ILE A 154 -6.90 -2.88 -10.95
C ILE A 154 -8.09 -2.77 -10.00
N ASP A 155 -8.39 -1.54 -9.58
CA ASP A 155 -9.52 -1.22 -8.72
C ASP A 155 -10.85 -1.30 -9.46
N PRO A 156 -11.96 -1.56 -8.74
CA PRO A 156 -13.29 -1.62 -9.32
C PRO A 156 -13.71 -0.31 -10.00
N PHE A 157 -14.28 -0.41 -11.20
CA PHE A 157 -14.80 0.74 -11.95
C PHE A 157 -15.80 1.59 -11.13
N LYS A 158 -16.59 0.96 -10.25
CA LYS A 158 -17.55 1.64 -9.38
C LYS A 158 -16.91 2.70 -8.48
N ASN A 159 -15.61 2.58 -8.18
CA ASN A 159 -14.87 3.52 -7.32
C ASN A 159 -14.31 4.72 -8.09
N LEU A 160 -14.34 4.68 -9.43
CA LEU A 160 -13.67 5.67 -10.26
C LEU A 160 -14.20 7.10 -10.05
N LYS A 161 -15.54 7.26 -9.95
CA LYS A 161 -16.14 8.58 -9.69
C LYS A 161 -15.70 9.21 -8.37
N SER A 162 -15.54 8.41 -7.31
CA SER A 162 -15.04 8.91 -6.03
C SER A 162 -13.56 9.25 -6.09
N PHE A 163 -12.78 8.47 -6.84
CA PHE A 163 -11.38 8.77 -7.10
C PHE A 163 -11.19 10.08 -7.87
N VAL A 164 -11.97 10.33 -8.93
CA VAL A 164 -11.92 11.61 -9.69
C VAL A 164 -12.12 12.80 -8.76
N LYS A 165 -13.10 12.74 -7.86
CA LYS A 165 -13.32 13.80 -6.86
C LYS A 165 -12.13 13.97 -5.91
N TYR A 166 -11.56 12.85 -5.47
CA TYR A 166 -10.37 12.86 -4.62
C TYR A 166 -9.16 13.46 -5.34
N ALA A 167 -8.86 13.00 -6.55
CA ALA A 167 -7.73 13.45 -7.34
C ALA A 167 -7.83 14.93 -7.77
N ALA A 168 -9.04 15.44 -7.96
CA ALA A 168 -9.27 16.86 -8.23
C ALA A 168 -8.99 17.76 -7.01
N ALA A 169 -9.11 17.21 -5.79
CA ALA A 169 -8.88 17.94 -4.54
C ALA A 169 -7.48 17.72 -3.94
N ASN A 170 -6.83 16.61 -4.31
CA ASN A 170 -5.57 16.16 -3.72
C ASN A 170 -4.64 15.63 -4.83
N ASP A 171 -3.36 15.89 -4.72
CA ASP A 171 -2.38 15.21 -5.56
C ASP A 171 -2.28 13.73 -5.12
N SER A 172 -2.45 12.80 -6.05
CA SER A 172 -2.30 11.36 -5.83
C SER A 172 -0.89 10.86 -6.11
N GLY A 173 -0.06 11.69 -6.73
CA GLY A 173 1.26 11.33 -7.23
C GLY A 173 1.25 10.50 -8.53
N GLY A 174 0.07 10.23 -9.10
CA GLY A 174 -0.13 9.45 -10.32
C GLY A 174 -0.40 7.96 -10.09
N ILE A 175 -0.93 7.31 -11.14
CA ILE A 175 -1.39 5.90 -11.05
C ILE A 175 -0.29 4.93 -10.61
N PHE A 176 0.96 5.17 -11.01
CA PHE A 176 2.07 4.29 -10.64
C PHE A 176 2.45 4.43 -9.16
N LEU A 177 2.31 5.62 -8.57
CA LEU A 177 2.58 5.83 -7.15
C LEU A 177 1.39 5.37 -6.29
N ASP A 178 0.15 5.70 -6.66
CA ASP A 178 -1.01 5.34 -5.86
C ASP A 178 -1.35 3.84 -5.95
N MET A 179 -1.36 3.28 -7.16
CA MET A 179 -1.76 1.89 -7.42
C MET A 179 -0.56 0.97 -7.69
N GLY A 180 0.30 1.35 -8.62
CA GLY A 180 1.40 0.52 -9.10
C GLY A 180 2.47 0.22 -8.06
N ILE A 181 2.56 1.05 -7.02
CA ILE A 181 3.60 0.93 -5.97
C ILE A 181 3.57 -0.43 -5.25
N HIS A 182 2.41 -1.05 -5.10
CA HIS A 182 2.28 -2.38 -4.51
C HIS A 182 2.96 -3.46 -5.34
N ASP A 183 2.79 -3.40 -6.66
CA ASP A 183 3.39 -4.38 -7.58
C ASP A 183 4.88 -4.09 -7.78
N ILE A 184 5.29 -2.82 -7.77
CA ILE A 184 6.70 -2.40 -7.75
C ILE A 184 7.39 -2.97 -6.50
N ASP A 185 6.80 -2.81 -5.32
CA ASP A 185 7.32 -3.36 -4.08
C ASP A 185 7.42 -4.89 -4.13
N LEU A 186 6.37 -5.58 -4.57
CA LEU A 186 6.35 -7.04 -4.65
C LEU A 186 7.42 -7.59 -5.57
N VAL A 187 7.61 -7.02 -6.76
CA VAL A 187 8.67 -7.48 -7.69
C VAL A 187 10.03 -7.37 -7.00
N ARG A 188 10.36 -6.20 -6.45
CA ARG A 188 11.62 -5.96 -5.73
C ARG A 188 11.81 -6.92 -4.56
N TRP A 189 10.79 -7.04 -3.72
CA TRP A 189 10.82 -7.87 -2.52
C TRP A 189 10.96 -9.37 -2.82
N ILE A 190 10.29 -9.88 -3.87
CA ILE A 190 10.33 -11.30 -4.24
C ILE A 190 11.67 -11.67 -4.87
N VAL A 191 12.14 -10.86 -5.83
CA VAL A 191 13.38 -11.20 -6.58
C VAL A 191 14.64 -10.72 -5.86
N GLY A 192 14.54 -9.77 -4.92
CA GLY A 192 15.69 -9.20 -4.21
C GLY A 192 16.64 -8.41 -5.12
N LYS A 193 16.10 -7.77 -6.17
CA LYS A 193 16.88 -7.01 -7.17
C LYS A 193 16.16 -5.69 -7.49
N GLU A 194 16.95 -4.70 -7.94
CA GLU A 194 16.42 -3.42 -8.41
C GLU A 194 16.34 -3.39 -9.94
N PRO A 195 15.29 -2.78 -10.53
CA PRO A 195 15.27 -2.52 -11.96
C PRO A 195 16.30 -1.44 -12.33
N VAL A 196 16.79 -1.49 -13.56
CA VAL A 196 17.80 -0.53 -14.07
C VAL A 196 17.20 0.50 -15.00
N GLU A 197 16.03 0.24 -15.57
CA GLU A 197 15.30 1.17 -16.41
C GLU A 197 13.82 0.80 -16.49
N VAL A 198 13.00 1.80 -16.84
CA VAL A 198 11.56 1.62 -17.03
C VAL A 198 11.10 2.27 -18.34
N TYR A 199 10.08 1.66 -18.97
CA TYR A 199 9.27 2.28 -20.00
C TYR A 199 7.80 2.10 -19.65
N ALA A 200 7.05 3.20 -19.62
CA ALA A 200 5.64 3.16 -19.25
C ALA A 200 4.78 3.98 -20.21
N VAL A 201 3.52 3.60 -20.28
CA VAL A 201 2.45 4.28 -21.01
C VAL A 201 1.19 4.32 -20.15
N GLY A 202 0.30 5.27 -20.41
CA GLY A 202 -0.98 5.37 -19.71
C GLY A 202 -2.03 6.03 -20.57
N ASN A 203 -3.28 5.87 -20.18
CA ASN A 203 -4.44 6.50 -20.84
C ASN A 203 -5.53 6.89 -19.83
N SER A 204 -6.49 7.72 -20.30
CA SER A 204 -7.66 8.20 -19.57
C SER A 204 -8.86 8.23 -20.50
N LEU A 205 -9.18 7.09 -21.12
CA LEU A 205 -10.23 6.99 -22.15
C LEU A 205 -11.64 6.90 -21.56
N ALA A 206 -11.80 6.22 -20.42
CA ALA A 206 -13.11 6.06 -19.78
C ALA A 206 -13.51 7.31 -18.95
N VAL A 207 -12.51 8.09 -18.48
CA VAL A 207 -12.73 9.31 -17.70
C VAL A 207 -11.75 10.40 -18.17
N PRO A 208 -12.12 11.15 -19.24
CA PRO A 208 -11.25 12.20 -19.79
C PRO A 208 -10.86 13.29 -18.79
N GLU A 209 -11.68 13.53 -17.76
CA GLU A 209 -11.41 14.48 -16.68
C GLU A 209 -10.09 14.21 -15.94
N LEU A 210 -9.64 12.96 -15.90
CA LEU A 210 -8.33 12.60 -15.35
C LEU A 210 -7.17 13.15 -16.18
N GLN A 211 -7.36 13.26 -17.50
CA GLN A 211 -6.35 13.82 -18.38
C GLN A 211 -6.09 15.31 -18.09
N GLU A 212 -7.14 16.05 -17.72
CA GLU A 212 -7.05 17.48 -17.41
C GLU A 212 -6.14 17.75 -16.17
N ILE A 213 -6.10 16.80 -15.24
CA ILE A 213 -5.27 16.86 -14.05
C ILE A 213 -3.96 16.05 -14.17
N GLY A 214 -3.65 15.53 -15.36
CA GLY A 214 -2.43 14.77 -15.61
C GLY A 214 -2.39 13.36 -15.02
N GLU A 215 -3.56 12.81 -14.69
CA GLU A 215 -3.75 11.45 -14.17
C GLU A 215 -4.09 10.45 -15.26
N PHE A 216 -3.78 9.18 -15.00
CA PHE A 216 -4.20 8.04 -15.81
C PHE A 216 -5.22 7.18 -15.08
N GLU A 217 -6.18 6.62 -15.80
CA GLU A 217 -7.05 5.56 -15.28
C GLU A 217 -6.43 4.17 -15.44
N THR A 218 -5.53 4.03 -16.44
CA THR A 218 -4.77 2.80 -16.69
C THR A 218 -3.33 3.16 -17.02
N GLY A 219 -2.40 2.53 -16.34
CA GLY A 219 -0.97 2.64 -16.57
C GLY A 219 -0.35 1.26 -16.77
N VAL A 220 0.55 1.14 -17.75
CA VAL A 220 1.35 -0.07 -18.01
C VAL A 220 2.82 0.31 -17.94
N ALA A 221 3.59 -0.40 -17.12
CA ALA A 221 5.02 -0.19 -16.98
C ALA A 221 5.78 -1.47 -17.25
N ASN A 222 6.84 -1.39 -18.06
CA ASN A 222 7.83 -2.43 -18.23
C ASN A 222 9.10 -2.04 -17.49
N LEU A 223 9.57 -2.92 -16.62
CA LEU A 223 10.76 -2.76 -15.80
C LEU A 223 11.83 -3.74 -16.32
N ARG A 224 13.01 -3.27 -16.67
CA ARG A 224 14.14 -4.11 -17.01
C ARG A 224 15.11 -4.18 -15.83
N PHE A 225 15.53 -5.39 -15.51
CA PHE A 225 16.51 -5.66 -14.46
C PHE A 225 17.86 -6.03 -15.07
N ALA A 226 18.90 -6.01 -14.26
CA ALA A 226 20.19 -6.55 -14.70
C ALA A 226 20.03 -8.04 -15.10
N HIS A 227 20.82 -8.49 -16.07
CA HIS A 227 20.74 -9.83 -16.67
C HIS A 227 19.40 -10.13 -17.37
N ASP A 228 18.78 -9.07 -17.93
CA ASP A 228 17.63 -9.14 -18.84
C ASP A 228 16.33 -9.74 -18.28
N MET A 229 16.18 -9.87 -16.96
CA MET A 229 14.89 -10.14 -16.36
C MET A 229 13.96 -8.94 -16.62
N VAL A 230 12.69 -9.22 -16.97
CA VAL A 230 11.70 -8.21 -17.29
C VAL A 230 10.48 -8.37 -16.38
N ALA A 231 9.88 -7.25 -15.97
CA ALA A 231 8.57 -7.26 -15.35
C ALA A 231 7.61 -6.30 -16.07
N THR A 232 6.35 -6.70 -16.20
CA THR A 232 5.26 -5.84 -16.70
C THR A 232 4.23 -5.65 -15.61
N LEU A 233 3.94 -4.40 -15.28
CA LEU A 233 2.97 -4.03 -14.26
C LEU A 233 1.82 -3.25 -14.90
N VAL A 234 0.59 -3.61 -14.54
CA VAL A 234 -0.63 -2.94 -14.98
C VAL A 234 -1.36 -2.40 -13.76
N ALA A 235 -1.39 -1.09 -13.64
CA ALA A 235 -2.15 -0.37 -12.63
C ALA A 235 -3.41 0.23 -13.27
N GLY A 236 -4.57 0.05 -12.63
CA GLY A 236 -5.82 0.50 -13.24
C GLY A 236 -6.94 0.76 -12.24
N ARG A 237 -8.03 1.40 -12.73
CA ARG A 237 -9.20 1.76 -11.93
C ARG A 237 -10.51 1.36 -12.62
N THR A 238 -10.44 0.40 -13.55
CA THR A 238 -11.53 0.10 -14.49
C THR A 238 -11.95 -1.38 -14.50
N ALA A 239 -11.66 -2.13 -13.43
CA ALA A 239 -12.12 -3.52 -13.33
C ALA A 239 -13.66 -3.58 -13.23
N ALA A 240 -14.32 -4.10 -14.26
CA ALA A 240 -15.76 -4.17 -14.33
C ALA A 240 -16.39 -5.21 -13.39
N HIS A 241 -15.62 -6.24 -13.03
CA HIS A 241 -16.10 -7.38 -12.24
C HIS A 241 -15.82 -7.27 -10.73
N GLY A 242 -15.04 -6.27 -10.30
CA GLY A 242 -14.63 -6.11 -8.90
C GLY A 242 -13.15 -5.78 -8.78
N ASN A 243 -12.53 -6.07 -7.65
CA ASN A 243 -11.09 -5.85 -7.46
C ASN A 243 -10.29 -6.96 -8.15
N HIS A 244 -9.41 -6.57 -9.09
CA HIS A 244 -8.56 -7.51 -9.82
C HIS A 244 -7.09 -7.33 -9.42
N VAL A 245 -6.58 -8.28 -8.66
CA VAL A 245 -5.19 -8.33 -8.23
C VAL A 245 -4.63 -9.69 -8.56
N GLU A 246 -3.70 -9.73 -9.51
CA GLU A 246 -3.06 -10.97 -9.99
C GLU A 246 -1.55 -10.74 -10.12
N PHE A 247 -0.77 -11.77 -9.84
CA PHE A 247 0.68 -11.72 -9.95
C PHE A 247 1.22 -13.05 -10.47
N GLU A 248 2.06 -12.99 -11.50
CA GLU A 248 2.67 -14.18 -12.12
C GLU A 248 4.19 -14.08 -12.10
N ILE A 249 4.85 -15.21 -11.84
CA ILE A 249 6.30 -15.34 -11.86
C ILE A 249 6.65 -16.51 -12.75
N MET A 250 7.33 -16.24 -13.86
CA MET A 250 7.80 -17.25 -14.81
C MET A 250 9.30 -17.46 -14.62
N GLY A 251 9.67 -18.67 -14.31
CA GLY A 251 11.07 -19.07 -14.19
C GLY A 251 11.44 -20.18 -15.22
N SER A 252 12.71 -20.51 -15.29
CA SER A 252 13.23 -21.52 -16.22
C SER A 252 12.80 -22.96 -15.87
N LYS A 253 12.32 -23.20 -14.64
CA LYS A 253 11.88 -24.53 -14.16
C LYS A 253 10.42 -24.58 -13.75
N GLY A 254 9.74 -23.45 -13.63
CA GLY A 254 8.36 -23.43 -13.15
C GLY A 254 7.71 -22.06 -13.30
N TRP A 255 6.41 -22.03 -13.02
CA TRP A 255 5.56 -20.85 -13.12
C TRP A 255 4.61 -20.80 -11.92
N ILE A 256 4.52 -19.65 -11.26
CA ILE A 256 3.59 -19.39 -10.16
C ILE A 256 2.58 -18.33 -10.61
N ARG A 257 1.34 -18.51 -10.20
CA ARG A 257 0.29 -17.50 -10.31
C ARG A 257 -0.35 -17.29 -8.93
N VAL A 258 -0.45 -16.03 -8.50
CA VAL A 258 -1.05 -15.59 -7.25
C VAL A 258 -2.25 -14.71 -7.55
N GLY A 259 -3.35 -14.90 -6.83
CA GLY A 259 -4.51 -14.02 -6.88
C GLY A 259 -5.54 -14.34 -7.96
N GLN A 260 -5.26 -15.25 -8.88
CA GLN A 260 -6.23 -15.65 -9.89
C GLN A 260 -7.50 -16.21 -9.23
N GLU A 261 -8.66 -15.71 -9.69
CA GLU A 261 -9.98 -16.16 -9.22
C GLU A 261 -10.21 -16.00 -7.71
N ALA A 262 -9.58 -14.99 -7.07
CA ALA A 262 -9.87 -14.68 -5.68
C ALA A 262 -11.37 -14.40 -5.49
N ALA A 263 -12.03 -15.24 -4.72
CA ALA A 263 -13.47 -15.22 -4.50
C ALA A 263 -13.79 -15.13 -3.00
N PRO A 264 -14.83 -14.38 -2.59
CA PRO A 264 -15.23 -14.28 -1.19
C PRO A 264 -15.78 -15.59 -0.63
N TYR A 265 -16.25 -16.48 -1.51
CA TYR A 265 -16.79 -17.82 -1.16
C TYR A 265 -16.75 -18.77 -2.38
N TYR A 266 -16.79 -20.09 -2.11
CA TYR A 266 -16.63 -21.15 -3.13
C TYR A 266 -17.96 -21.57 -3.80
N THR A 267 -18.83 -20.61 -4.15
CA THR A 267 -20.08 -20.91 -4.86
C THR A 267 -19.92 -20.61 -6.34
N THR A 268 -20.31 -21.57 -7.19
CA THR A 268 -20.30 -21.41 -8.65
C THR A 268 -21.72 -21.64 -9.18
N LEU A 269 -22.23 -20.71 -9.96
CA LEU A 269 -23.52 -20.79 -10.63
C LEU A 269 -23.34 -21.30 -12.05
N PHE A 270 -23.97 -22.42 -12.37
CA PHE A 270 -24.01 -23.00 -13.72
C PHE A 270 -25.35 -22.68 -14.38
N THR A 271 -25.36 -22.06 -15.53
CA THR A 271 -26.56 -21.71 -16.30
C THR A 271 -26.35 -22.02 -17.77
N GLY A 272 -27.44 -21.98 -18.57
CA GLY A 272 -27.34 -22.07 -20.03
C GLY A 272 -26.55 -20.93 -20.70
N LYS A 273 -26.23 -19.87 -19.95
CA LYS A 273 -25.40 -18.74 -20.41
C LYS A 273 -23.92 -18.89 -20.04
N GLY A 274 -23.55 -19.88 -19.23
CA GLY A 274 -22.17 -20.12 -18.80
C GLY A 274 -22.02 -20.35 -17.31
N ILE A 275 -20.78 -20.25 -16.85
CA ILE A 275 -20.35 -20.44 -15.47
C ILE A 275 -20.08 -19.07 -14.86
N VAL A 276 -20.72 -18.75 -13.74
CA VAL A 276 -20.53 -17.51 -12.99
C VAL A 276 -19.95 -17.82 -11.63
N ARG A 277 -18.89 -17.11 -11.28
CA ARG A 277 -18.25 -17.17 -9.95
C ARG A 277 -18.26 -15.79 -9.32
N PRO A 278 -18.38 -15.69 -7.97
CA PRO A 278 -18.24 -14.40 -7.28
C PRO A 278 -16.79 -13.90 -7.40
N CYS A 279 -16.61 -12.58 -7.39
CA CYS A 279 -15.29 -11.94 -7.32
C CYS A 279 -15.22 -11.01 -6.13
N MET A 280 -14.02 -10.78 -5.60
CA MET A 280 -13.78 -9.77 -4.56
C MET A 280 -14.19 -8.39 -5.06
N GLN A 281 -14.94 -7.65 -4.27
CA GLN A 281 -15.49 -6.36 -4.65
C GLN A 281 -14.63 -5.18 -4.21
N SER A 282 -13.64 -5.42 -3.35
CA SER A 282 -12.71 -4.40 -2.87
C SER A 282 -11.35 -5.02 -2.49
N PHE A 283 -10.34 -4.18 -2.42
CA PHE A 283 -9.03 -4.60 -1.91
C PHE A 283 -9.08 -4.97 -0.41
N SER A 284 -9.95 -4.33 0.37
CA SER A 284 -10.12 -4.65 1.78
C SER A 284 -10.70 -6.04 1.98
N GLU A 285 -11.64 -6.49 1.15
CA GLU A 285 -12.11 -7.88 1.16
C GLU A 285 -10.98 -8.87 0.81
N ARG A 286 -10.21 -8.55 -0.25
CA ARG A 286 -9.12 -9.43 -0.71
C ARG A 286 -7.97 -9.54 0.30
N PHE A 287 -7.66 -8.47 1.02
CA PHE A 287 -6.49 -8.36 1.87
C PHE A 287 -6.79 -8.17 3.36
N THR A 288 -8.02 -8.48 3.82
CA THR A 288 -8.42 -8.33 5.23
C THR A 288 -7.41 -8.94 6.19
N GLU A 289 -7.01 -10.19 5.97
CA GLU A 289 -6.06 -10.90 6.83
C GLU A 289 -4.64 -10.33 6.72
N ALA A 290 -4.25 -9.85 5.53
CA ALA A 290 -2.95 -9.23 5.34
C ALA A 290 -2.83 -7.89 6.09
N PHE A 291 -3.86 -7.04 6.06
CA PHE A 291 -3.92 -5.81 6.87
C PHE A 291 -3.86 -6.10 8.36
N ARG A 292 -4.60 -7.13 8.81
CA ARG A 292 -4.56 -7.55 10.20
C ARG A 292 -3.17 -8.04 10.61
N ALA A 293 -2.57 -8.92 9.81
CA ALA A 293 -1.24 -9.48 10.07
C ALA A 293 -0.15 -8.40 10.08
N GLU A 294 -0.25 -7.43 9.18
CA GLU A 294 0.65 -6.29 9.10
C GLU A 294 0.65 -5.44 10.38
N LEU A 295 -0.56 -5.10 10.88
CA LEU A 295 -0.69 -4.35 12.13
C LEU A 295 -0.25 -5.18 13.34
N GLN A 296 -0.55 -6.48 13.38
CA GLN A 296 -0.05 -7.37 14.43
C GLN A 296 1.48 -7.39 14.44
N ALA A 297 2.11 -7.45 13.27
CA ALA A 297 3.56 -7.40 13.14
C ALA A 297 4.14 -6.07 13.66
N PHE A 298 3.50 -4.94 13.36
CA PHE A 298 3.87 -3.64 13.90
C PHE A 298 3.77 -3.60 15.43
N ILE A 299 2.67 -4.06 16.00
CA ILE A 299 2.47 -4.11 17.46
C ILE A 299 3.53 -5.00 18.14
N HIS A 300 3.81 -6.16 17.54
CA HIS A 300 4.87 -7.03 18.04
C HIS A 300 6.25 -6.36 17.97
N ALA A 301 6.53 -5.64 16.88
CA ALA A 301 7.79 -4.90 16.71
C ALA A 301 7.93 -3.80 17.76
N VAL A 302 6.89 -3.02 18.02
CA VAL A 302 6.88 -1.99 19.10
C VAL A 302 7.19 -2.60 20.45
N ARG A 303 6.61 -3.75 20.78
CA ARG A 303 6.89 -4.47 22.04
C ARG A 303 8.30 -5.02 22.12
N ALA A 304 8.80 -5.56 21.01
CA ALA A 304 10.10 -6.20 20.94
C ALA A 304 11.25 -5.21 20.81
N GLY A 305 10.97 -3.94 20.49
CA GLY A 305 11.97 -2.92 20.18
C GLY A 305 12.80 -3.23 18.92
N LYS A 306 12.24 -4.00 17.98
CA LYS A 306 12.90 -4.36 16.72
C LYS A 306 11.89 -4.60 15.60
N PRO A 307 12.22 -4.21 14.34
CA PRO A 307 11.34 -4.41 13.20
C PRO A 307 10.99 -5.88 12.94
N HIS A 308 9.81 -6.12 12.40
CA HIS A 308 9.41 -7.44 11.93
C HIS A 308 10.08 -7.78 10.58
N THR A 309 10.45 -9.04 10.36
CA THR A 309 11.20 -9.47 9.17
C THR A 309 10.45 -9.34 7.84
N LEU A 310 9.12 -9.25 7.88
CA LEU A 310 8.28 -9.00 6.69
C LEU A 310 8.00 -7.51 6.48
N ALA A 311 8.23 -6.66 7.49
CA ALA A 311 8.01 -5.24 7.36
C ALA A 311 8.87 -4.65 6.23
N ALA A 312 8.29 -3.72 5.49
CA ALA A 312 9.06 -2.95 4.54
C ALA A 312 9.92 -1.94 5.32
N GLU A 313 11.19 -1.94 5.01
CA GLU A 313 12.13 -0.96 5.52
C GLU A 313 11.89 0.40 4.85
N VAL A 314 12.41 1.46 5.44
CA VAL A 314 12.25 2.79 4.88
C VAL A 314 12.89 2.92 3.49
N GLU A 315 13.96 2.19 3.24
CA GLU A 315 14.65 2.10 1.95
C GLU A 315 13.77 1.48 0.86
N ASP A 316 12.95 0.50 1.21
CA ASP A 316 11.99 -0.13 0.28
C ASP A 316 10.97 0.89 -0.22
N GLY A 317 10.44 1.69 0.71
CA GLY A 317 9.47 2.74 0.39
C GLY A 317 10.07 3.83 -0.51
N LEU A 318 11.29 4.30 -0.21
CA LEU A 318 12.00 5.27 -1.04
C LEU A 318 12.28 4.73 -2.44
N ALA A 319 12.80 3.50 -2.55
CA ALA A 319 13.10 2.88 -3.83
C ALA A 319 11.82 2.66 -4.66
N ALA A 320 10.75 2.13 -4.06
CA ALA A 320 9.47 1.95 -4.74
C ALA A 320 8.89 3.30 -5.23
N SER A 321 8.99 4.36 -4.43
CA SER A 321 8.54 5.70 -4.81
C SER A 321 9.37 6.28 -5.97
N LYS A 322 10.69 6.11 -5.98
CA LYS A 322 11.56 6.52 -7.09
C LYS A 322 11.22 5.79 -8.38
N ILE A 323 10.97 4.48 -8.33
CA ILE A 323 10.57 3.69 -9.49
C ILE A 323 9.19 4.12 -9.99
N ALA A 324 8.22 4.32 -9.11
CA ALA A 324 6.88 4.80 -9.48
C ALA A 324 6.95 6.18 -10.15
N ARG A 325 7.78 7.09 -9.62
CA ARG A 325 8.03 8.40 -10.24
C ARG A 325 8.68 8.28 -11.62
N ALA A 326 9.64 7.38 -11.79
CA ALA A 326 10.25 7.10 -13.09
C ALA A 326 9.23 6.56 -14.10
N CYS A 327 8.31 5.67 -13.69
CA CYS A 327 7.21 5.20 -14.51
C CYS A 327 6.28 6.37 -14.94
N GLN A 328 5.94 7.28 -14.01
CA GLN A 328 5.10 8.44 -14.31
C GLN A 328 5.78 9.38 -15.31
N LEU A 329 7.08 9.63 -15.16
CA LEU A 329 7.86 10.44 -16.10
C LEU A 329 7.96 9.76 -17.47
N SER A 330 8.21 8.45 -17.50
CA SER A 330 8.25 7.66 -18.73
C SER A 330 6.93 7.74 -19.49
N ALA A 331 5.80 7.55 -18.83
CA ALA A 331 4.47 7.62 -19.43
C ALA A 331 4.15 9.04 -19.94
N LYS A 332 4.54 10.06 -19.19
CA LYS A 332 4.31 11.47 -19.56
C LYS A 332 5.11 11.91 -20.78
N TYR A 333 6.37 11.47 -20.89
CA TYR A 333 7.30 11.94 -21.94
C TYR A 333 7.59 10.90 -23.01
N HIS A 334 6.96 9.70 -22.94
CA HIS A 334 7.10 8.61 -23.89
C HIS A 334 8.56 8.19 -24.13
N GLN A 335 9.33 8.08 -23.04
CA GLN A 335 10.74 7.76 -23.09
C GLN A 335 11.16 6.73 -22.05
N ILE A 336 12.26 6.03 -22.30
CA ILE A 336 12.91 5.17 -21.30
C ILE A 336 13.53 6.06 -20.22
N VAL A 337 13.28 5.71 -18.95
CA VAL A 337 13.91 6.35 -17.80
C VAL A 337 14.85 5.35 -17.13
N LYS A 338 16.13 5.74 -16.97
CA LYS A 338 17.12 4.96 -16.20
C LYS A 338 16.94 5.22 -14.70
N LEU A 339 17.17 4.19 -13.92
CA LEU A 339 17.03 4.19 -12.45
C LEU A 339 18.40 4.19 -11.76
#